data_4f483cd4e6d9a4bbb1585fdd4455ddaa
#
_entry.id   4f483cd4e6d9a4bbb1585fdd4455ddaa
#
_cell.length_a   1.000
_cell.length_b   1.000
_cell.length_c   1.000
_cell.angle_alpha   90.00
_cell.angle_beta   90.00
_cell.angle_gamma   90.00
#
_symmetry.space_group_name_H-M   'P 1'
#
loop_
_entity.id
_entity.type
_entity.pdbx_description
1 polymer ?
#
loop_
_entity_poly.entity_id
_entity_poly.type
_entity_poly.pdbx_seq_one_letter_code
_entity_poly.pdbx_strand_id
1 'polypeptide(L)'
;MSIRHLCALSILPLLIGCQLPTPPQDGAAADSASGDAGEPDDAQLGECAEQRTEVERLLTDHCASCHDNGNTRGALGRITDLDHLIDDGFVVPGNALESIVYKQVESKKMPVAGEPLGDAQLTTLRDWIDVCTVVEADSEDRSLAEAPGCPENVALPQRDQLAAIRDDIVLLDNADARATRYLSLAHLYGAGYCEAQIEGYRHALNKLLNHLSLSPNIRAPLAIDEARTLYRINLFDYGWTTATWKSITDSDPYAVVFQGDDALDIREAADVDLFSIKADWFIDAASQPPLYYTILEIPGTRFELEGQLGLDVTANISDELSFDRDFVVRAGFQKSKVSFSNRIVERHQLPSSPDRAYWLSYDFAEAPKGKSLPSDKNIFESPLDFVQDGGEIIFNLANGLQAYMLVDKDGKRIETGPPEVVHDQETPEEPVVINGLSCMSCHSEGMRLATDEIAASVADSPDFTTQELQDVARLYAPADVFNRLQQQDIATFVDAMKATGALRSVGGQEPVMAAHLAFAGPVDLRRAAAEFGVTTEAVLTKLSAMQGLSTINRVTVTRDTFQQNFAFNACILNIGITALCPDVAGQ
;
A
#
# COMPACT_ATOMS: atom_id res chain seq x y z
N MET A 1 21.92 5.93 56.45
CA MET A 1 22.61 7.18 56.80
C MET A 1 22.23 8.17 55.70
N SER A 2 21.16 8.94 55.90
CA SER A 2 21.02 10.31 56.41
C SER A 2 22.06 11.24 55.82
N ILE A 3 21.67 12.30 55.14
CA ILE A 3 21.15 13.61 55.52
C ILE A 3 20.86 14.42 54.26
N ARG A 4 19.66 14.85 54.01
CA ARG A 4 19.03 16.14 53.87
C ARG A 4 19.96 17.36 53.77
N HIS A 5 19.72 18.27 52.78
CA HIS A 5 19.37 19.67 53.07
C HIS A 5 18.67 20.36 51.91
N LEU A 6 17.55 20.98 52.24
CA LEU A 6 16.77 21.97 51.51
C LEU A 6 17.57 23.26 51.29
N CYS A 7 17.28 23.97 50.22
CA CYS A 7 17.16 25.43 50.22
C CYS A 7 16.14 25.87 49.18
N ALA A 8 15.02 26.39 49.67
CA ALA A 8 14.01 27.12 48.94
C ALA A 8 14.46 28.58 48.78
N LEU A 9 14.29 29.16 47.63
CA LEU A 9 14.24 30.62 47.46
C LEU A 9 13.06 30.96 46.54
N SER A 10 12.07 31.60 47.17
CA SER A 10 10.94 32.27 46.56
C SER A 10 11.39 33.59 45.93
N ILE A 11 10.96 33.88 44.70
CA ILE A 11 10.89 35.25 44.18
C ILE A 11 9.57 35.41 43.45
N LEU A 12 8.79 36.38 43.91
CA LEU A 12 7.45 36.83 43.53
C LEU A 12 7.50 37.65 42.21
N PRO A 13 6.40 37.77 41.44
CA PRO A 13 6.40 38.25 40.07
C PRO A 13 6.27 39.78 39.94
N LEU A 14 6.98 40.35 38.99
CA LEU A 14 6.69 41.71 38.48
C LEU A 14 5.73 41.60 37.29
N LEU A 15 4.50 42.06 37.51
CA LEU A 15 3.53 42.36 36.46
C LEU A 15 3.94 43.65 35.75
N ILE A 16 4.29 43.57 34.49
CA ILE A 16 4.26 44.72 33.55
C ILE A 16 3.15 44.46 32.53
N GLY A 17 2.08 45.20 32.70
CA GLY A 17 0.95 45.21 31.78
C GLY A 17 1.30 45.89 30.48
N CYS A 18 1.13 45.21 29.36
CA CYS A 18 0.96 45.85 28.05
C CYS A 18 -0.51 45.88 27.73
N GLN A 19 -1.10 47.07 27.79
CA GLN A 19 -2.46 47.35 27.30
C GLN A 19 -2.44 47.32 25.76
N LEU A 20 -3.29 46.49 25.18
CA LEU A 20 -3.69 46.56 23.80
C LEU A 20 -4.72 47.70 23.62
N PRO A 21 -4.65 48.48 22.55
CA PRO A 21 -5.63 49.52 22.28
C PRO A 21 -6.98 48.93 21.84
N THR A 22 -8.06 49.42 22.41
CA THR A 22 -9.43 49.16 21.99
C THR A 22 -9.73 49.83 20.65
N PRO A 23 -10.44 49.18 19.71
CA PRO A 23 -10.93 49.83 18.50
C PRO A 23 -12.16 50.71 18.80
N PRO A 24 -12.37 51.82 18.05
CA PRO A 24 -13.51 52.68 18.22
C PRO A 24 -14.81 52.01 17.75
N GLN A 25 -15.86 52.18 18.56
CA GLN A 25 -17.25 51.94 18.16
C GLN A 25 -17.72 53.15 17.37
N ASP A 26 -18.05 52.98 16.10
CA ASP A 26 -19.04 53.78 15.41
C ASP A 26 -19.80 52.89 14.43
N GLY A 27 -21.09 52.92 14.57
CA GLY A 27 -22.04 52.10 13.84
C GLY A 27 -22.27 52.59 12.42
N ALA A 28 -22.27 51.64 11.51
CA ALA A 28 -23.07 51.66 10.29
C ALA A 28 -23.26 50.21 9.86
N ALA A 29 -24.48 49.77 9.76
CA ALA A 29 -24.86 48.51 9.18
C ALA A 29 -24.38 48.46 7.73
N ALA A 30 -23.41 47.58 7.47
CA ALA A 30 -23.11 47.12 6.13
C ALA A 30 -23.41 45.64 6.09
N ASP A 31 -24.35 45.26 5.24
CA ASP A 31 -24.61 43.90 4.85
C ASP A 31 -23.27 43.18 4.52
N SER A 32 -22.85 42.27 5.37
CA SER A 32 -21.85 41.30 5.02
C SER A 32 -22.53 40.22 4.17
N ALA A 33 -22.45 40.40 2.86
CA ALA A 33 -22.56 39.28 1.95
C ALA A 33 -21.43 38.30 2.32
N SER A 34 -21.81 37.24 3.03
CA SER A 34 -21.07 35.99 3.01
C SER A 34 -21.09 35.53 1.55
N GLY A 35 -19.98 35.73 0.85
CA GLY A 35 -19.76 35.08 -0.42
C GLY A 35 -19.70 33.59 -0.15
N ASP A 36 -20.81 32.91 -0.35
CA ASP A 36 -20.90 31.51 -0.65
C ASP A 36 -19.96 31.31 -1.86
N ALA A 37 -18.90 30.56 -1.74
CA ALA A 37 -18.14 30.06 -2.88
C ALA A 37 -19.14 29.16 -3.63
N GLY A 38 -19.75 29.72 -4.68
CA GLY A 38 -20.77 29.01 -5.45
C GLY A 38 -20.17 27.73 -6.01
N GLU A 39 -20.96 26.68 -5.97
CA GLU A 39 -20.69 25.41 -6.64
C GLU A 39 -20.21 25.66 -8.07
N PRO A 40 -19.12 24.97 -8.54
CA PRO A 40 -18.76 25.01 -9.95
C PRO A 40 -19.98 24.51 -10.74
N ASP A 41 -20.46 25.32 -11.67
CA ASP A 41 -21.59 24.95 -12.51
C ASP A 41 -21.12 23.98 -13.63
N ASP A 42 -22.06 23.24 -14.24
CA ASP A 42 -21.76 22.30 -15.34
C ASP A 42 -21.01 22.97 -16.50
N ALA A 43 -21.10 24.29 -16.64
CA ALA A 43 -20.38 25.08 -17.64
C ALA A 43 -18.89 25.19 -17.30
N GLN A 44 -18.54 25.36 -16.02
CA GLN A 44 -17.16 25.46 -15.54
C GLN A 44 -16.42 24.11 -15.63
N LEU A 45 -17.12 23.02 -15.32
CA LEU A 45 -16.60 21.66 -15.54
C LEU A 45 -16.34 21.36 -17.02
N GLY A 46 -17.23 21.80 -17.90
CA GLY A 46 -17.06 21.67 -19.36
C GLY A 46 -15.87 22.46 -19.88
N GLU A 47 -15.66 23.68 -19.39
CA GLU A 47 -14.51 24.53 -19.76
C GLU A 47 -13.20 23.92 -19.27
N CYS A 48 -13.15 23.34 -18.06
CA CYS A 48 -11.99 22.66 -17.53
C CYS A 48 -11.64 21.38 -18.31
N ALA A 49 -12.61 20.61 -18.78
CA ALA A 49 -12.38 19.45 -19.62
C ALA A 49 -11.76 19.81 -20.98
N GLU A 50 -12.21 20.94 -21.61
CA GLU A 50 -11.60 21.44 -22.82
C GLU A 50 -10.16 21.93 -22.58
N GLN A 51 -9.93 22.62 -21.46
CA GLN A 51 -8.62 23.15 -21.09
C GLN A 51 -7.63 22.02 -20.76
N ARG A 52 -8.07 20.96 -20.08
CA ARG A 52 -7.30 19.74 -19.83
C ARG A 52 -6.80 19.12 -21.16
N THR A 53 -7.70 18.95 -22.12
CA THR A 53 -7.35 18.42 -23.46
C THR A 53 -6.32 19.29 -24.18
N GLU A 54 -6.42 20.61 -24.05
CA GLU A 54 -5.45 21.54 -24.67
C GLU A 54 -4.08 21.48 -23.98
N VAL A 55 -4.02 21.31 -22.64
CA VAL A 55 -2.79 21.09 -21.89
C VAL A 55 -2.14 19.76 -22.25
N GLU A 56 -2.88 18.67 -22.35
CA GLU A 56 -2.37 17.38 -22.81
C GLU A 56 -1.74 17.49 -24.20
N ARG A 57 -2.40 18.20 -25.12
CA ARG A 57 -1.87 18.46 -26.45
C ARG A 57 -0.58 19.27 -26.39
N LEU A 58 -0.54 20.33 -25.60
CA LEU A 58 0.61 21.19 -25.40
C LEU A 58 1.83 20.40 -24.86
N LEU A 59 1.61 19.57 -23.84
CA LEU A 59 2.67 18.73 -23.27
C LEU A 59 3.13 17.64 -24.26
N THR A 60 2.21 17.10 -25.05
CA THR A 60 2.55 16.14 -26.11
C THR A 60 3.44 16.77 -27.17
N ASP A 61 3.11 17.95 -27.66
CA ASP A 61 3.82 18.63 -28.73
C ASP A 61 5.22 19.12 -28.32
N HIS A 62 5.38 19.58 -27.07
CA HIS A 62 6.60 20.24 -26.62
C HIS A 62 7.47 19.41 -25.68
N CYS A 63 6.92 18.42 -24.97
CA CYS A 63 7.60 17.75 -23.85
C CYS A 63 7.73 16.24 -24.02
N ALA A 64 6.74 15.56 -24.64
CA ALA A 64 6.66 14.10 -24.71
C ALA A 64 7.87 13.43 -25.35
N SER A 65 8.50 14.08 -26.34
CA SER A 65 9.68 13.52 -27.02
C SER A 65 10.87 13.26 -26.09
N CYS A 66 10.94 13.98 -24.94
CA CYS A 66 11.99 13.84 -23.93
C CYS A 66 11.50 13.26 -22.60
N HIS A 67 10.20 13.36 -22.32
CA HIS A 67 9.62 13.03 -21.01
C HIS A 67 8.49 11.99 -21.10
N ASP A 68 8.38 11.25 -22.21
CA ASP A 68 7.42 10.17 -22.41
C ASP A 68 8.06 8.96 -23.10
N ASN A 69 7.33 7.85 -23.22
CA ASN A 69 7.75 6.63 -23.94
C ASN A 69 9.07 6.02 -23.44
N GLY A 70 9.28 6.00 -22.11
CA GLY A 70 10.48 5.45 -21.50
C GLY A 70 11.67 6.41 -21.42
N ASN A 71 11.51 7.65 -21.85
CA ASN A 71 12.49 8.72 -21.65
C ASN A 71 12.18 9.45 -20.33
N THR A 72 12.91 9.12 -19.28
CA THR A 72 12.78 9.72 -17.92
C THR A 72 13.84 10.78 -17.68
N ARG A 73 13.97 11.78 -18.55
CA ARG A 73 14.92 12.87 -18.31
C ARG A 73 14.43 13.75 -17.17
N GLY A 74 15.24 13.88 -16.12
CA GLY A 74 14.91 14.70 -14.95
C GLY A 74 13.83 14.13 -14.03
N ALA A 75 13.72 12.80 -13.93
CA ALA A 75 12.74 12.07 -13.12
C ALA A 75 11.27 12.20 -13.59
N LEU A 76 11.00 12.83 -14.72
CA LEU A 76 9.69 13.03 -15.29
C LEU A 76 9.53 12.14 -16.53
N GLY A 77 8.73 11.08 -16.44
CA GLY A 77 8.63 10.03 -17.46
C GLY A 77 7.27 9.85 -18.14
N ARG A 78 6.22 10.55 -17.67
CA ARG A 78 4.85 10.48 -18.19
C ARG A 78 4.24 11.88 -18.20
N ILE A 79 4.88 12.80 -18.93
CA ILE A 79 4.48 14.22 -18.93
C ILE A 79 3.08 14.47 -19.50
N THR A 80 2.58 13.55 -20.33
CA THR A 80 1.24 13.64 -20.95
C THR A 80 0.13 13.07 -20.07
N ASP A 81 0.47 12.42 -18.96
CA ASP A 81 -0.46 11.92 -17.98
C ASP A 81 -0.65 12.99 -16.89
N LEU A 82 -1.70 13.80 -17.01
CA LEU A 82 -1.92 14.96 -16.14
C LEU A 82 -2.23 14.55 -14.70
N ASP A 83 -2.89 13.43 -14.48
CA ASP A 83 -3.17 12.90 -13.15
C ASP A 83 -1.87 12.49 -12.47
N HIS A 84 -0.99 11.81 -13.20
CA HIS A 84 0.36 11.50 -12.70
C HIS A 84 1.17 12.75 -12.33
N LEU A 85 1.04 13.85 -13.06
CA LEU A 85 1.74 15.09 -12.72
C LEU A 85 1.25 15.70 -11.41
N ILE A 86 -0.03 15.53 -11.10
CA ILE A 86 -0.64 15.97 -9.83
C ILE A 86 -0.21 15.02 -8.71
N ASP A 87 -0.37 13.72 -8.91
CA ASP A 87 -0.09 12.67 -7.91
C ASP A 87 1.38 12.66 -7.48
N ASP A 88 2.31 12.87 -8.41
CA ASP A 88 3.75 12.91 -8.13
C ASP A 88 4.25 14.30 -7.67
N GLY A 89 3.34 15.28 -7.49
CA GLY A 89 3.66 16.62 -7.01
C GLY A 89 4.43 17.50 -8.00
N PHE A 90 4.45 17.14 -9.29
CA PHE A 90 5.00 18.01 -10.34
C PHE A 90 4.07 19.18 -10.66
N VAL A 91 2.79 19.01 -10.39
CA VAL A 91 1.74 20.02 -10.39
C VAL A 91 1.14 20.11 -8.98
N VAL A 92 1.09 21.32 -8.42
CA VAL A 92 0.44 21.60 -7.15
C VAL A 92 -0.94 22.18 -7.46
N PRO A 93 -2.04 21.48 -7.17
CA PRO A 93 -3.38 21.95 -7.45
C PRO A 93 -3.65 23.37 -6.92
N GLY A 94 -4.22 24.22 -7.77
CA GLY A 94 -4.50 25.62 -7.42
C GLY A 94 -3.28 26.52 -7.31
N ASN A 95 -2.06 26.06 -7.65
CA ASN A 95 -0.87 26.89 -7.47
C ASN A 95 0.21 26.64 -8.53
N ALA A 96 0.09 27.29 -9.68
CA ALA A 96 1.06 27.18 -10.76
C ALA A 96 2.45 27.63 -10.34
N LEU A 97 2.55 28.65 -9.47
CA LEU A 97 3.85 29.19 -9.03
C LEU A 97 4.62 28.21 -8.12
N GLU A 98 3.97 27.25 -7.49
CA GLU A 98 4.62 26.17 -6.76
C GLU A 98 4.82 24.91 -7.61
N SER A 99 4.14 24.78 -8.73
CA SER A 99 4.22 23.63 -9.65
C SER A 99 5.54 23.59 -10.41
N ILE A 100 6.27 22.48 -10.29
CA ILE A 100 7.61 22.33 -10.93
C ILE A 100 7.51 22.41 -12.45
N VAL A 101 6.48 21.78 -13.03
CA VAL A 101 6.25 21.81 -14.50
C VAL A 101 6.13 23.26 -14.97
N TYR A 102 5.31 24.10 -14.31
CA TYR A 102 5.14 25.50 -14.67
C TYR A 102 6.43 26.31 -14.47
N LYS A 103 7.09 26.18 -13.31
CA LYS A 103 8.36 26.89 -13.00
C LYS A 103 9.44 26.64 -14.05
N GLN A 104 9.57 25.43 -14.56
CA GLN A 104 10.60 25.08 -15.54
C GLN A 104 10.34 25.71 -16.91
N VAL A 105 9.07 25.76 -17.35
CA VAL A 105 8.72 26.36 -18.64
C VAL A 105 8.66 27.89 -18.58
N GLU A 106 8.15 28.48 -17.50
CA GLU A 106 8.13 29.94 -17.28
C GLU A 106 9.56 30.50 -17.21
N SER A 107 10.46 29.83 -16.47
CA SER A 107 11.88 30.24 -16.38
C SER A 107 12.69 29.93 -17.65
N LYS A 108 12.05 29.40 -18.70
CA LYS A 108 12.67 29.00 -19.97
C LYS A 108 13.83 28.01 -19.82
N LYS A 109 13.83 27.22 -18.74
CA LYS A 109 14.75 26.09 -18.55
C LYS A 109 14.29 24.85 -19.33
N MET A 110 13.00 24.77 -19.62
CA MET A 110 12.38 23.76 -20.48
C MET A 110 11.54 24.46 -21.56
N PRO A 111 11.48 23.87 -22.76
CA PRO A 111 12.27 22.73 -23.23
C PRO A 111 13.75 23.10 -23.42
N VAL A 112 14.66 22.16 -23.14
CA VAL A 112 16.13 22.36 -23.33
C VAL A 112 16.49 22.49 -24.80
N ALA A 113 15.71 21.88 -25.70
CA ALA A 113 15.86 21.96 -27.15
C ALA A 113 14.49 22.24 -27.76
N GLY A 114 14.42 23.20 -28.69
CA GLY A 114 13.17 23.67 -29.30
C GLY A 114 12.83 25.12 -28.91
N GLU A 115 11.68 25.59 -29.37
CA GLU A 115 11.19 26.91 -29.01
C GLU A 115 10.53 26.89 -27.62
N PRO A 116 10.81 27.88 -26.74
CA PRO A 116 10.09 28.04 -25.48
C PRO A 116 8.60 28.20 -25.71
N LEU A 117 7.78 27.80 -24.74
CA LEU A 117 6.34 28.06 -24.77
C LEU A 117 6.06 29.56 -24.90
N GLY A 118 5.13 29.90 -25.78
CA GLY A 118 4.65 31.27 -25.93
C GLY A 118 3.73 31.70 -24.78
N ASP A 119 3.52 33.02 -24.64
CA ASP A 119 2.73 33.58 -23.54
C ASP A 119 1.30 33.00 -23.44
N ALA A 120 0.65 32.71 -24.59
CA ALA A 120 -0.67 32.09 -24.59
C ALA A 120 -0.63 30.65 -24.04
N GLN A 121 0.38 29.87 -24.40
CA GLN A 121 0.55 28.49 -23.95
C GLN A 121 0.89 28.44 -22.44
N LEU A 122 1.70 29.38 -21.96
CA LEU A 122 1.97 29.55 -20.54
C LEU A 122 0.71 29.92 -19.74
N THR A 123 -0.13 30.78 -20.33
CA THR A 123 -1.42 31.16 -19.72
C THR A 123 -2.34 29.94 -19.64
N THR A 124 -2.48 29.16 -20.73
CA THR A 124 -3.29 27.95 -20.73
C THR A 124 -2.83 26.95 -19.65
N LEU A 125 -1.54 26.69 -19.55
CA LEU A 125 -0.98 25.79 -18.53
C LEU A 125 -1.22 26.34 -17.11
N ARG A 126 -1.04 27.64 -16.92
CA ARG A 126 -1.25 28.29 -15.63
C ARG A 126 -2.71 28.24 -15.20
N ASP A 127 -3.63 28.63 -16.09
CA ASP A 127 -5.06 28.69 -15.78
C ASP A 127 -5.62 27.30 -15.48
N TRP A 128 -5.14 26.26 -16.20
CA TRP A 128 -5.47 24.88 -15.87
C TRP A 128 -4.99 24.51 -14.45
N ILE A 129 -3.74 24.82 -14.09
CA ILE A 129 -3.21 24.53 -12.75
C ILE A 129 -3.93 25.34 -11.68
N ASP A 130 -4.11 26.65 -11.86
CA ASP A 130 -4.64 27.54 -10.83
C ASP A 130 -6.15 27.35 -10.61
N VAL A 131 -6.90 26.92 -11.64
CA VAL A 131 -8.36 26.83 -11.61
C VAL A 131 -8.85 25.39 -11.76
N CYS A 132 -8.48 24.71 -12.84
CA CYS A 132 -9.12 23.47 -13.21
C CYS A 132 -8.70 22.30 -12.33
N THR A 133 -7.44 22.23 -11.88
CA THR A 133 -7.04 21.17 -10.95
C THR A 133 -7.75 21.25 -9.59
N VAL A 134 -8.19 22.44 -9.16
CA VAL A 134 -8.99 22.62 -7.93
C VAL A 134 -10.44 22.25 -8.20
N VAL A 135 -10.99 22.66 -9.35
CA VAL A 135 -12.36 22.32 -9.75
C VAL A 135 -12.50 20.80 -9.96
N GLU A 136 -11.49 20.17 -10.57
CA GLU A 136 -11.43 18.71 -10.75
C GLU A 136 -11.27 18.02 -9.40
N ALA A 137 -10.36 18.46 -8.52
CA ALA A 137 -10.18 17.93 -7.16
C ALA A 137 -11.42 18.12 -6.29
N ASP A 138 -12.08 19.30 -6.34
CA ASP A 138 -13.35 19.52 -5.67
C ASP A 138 -14.47 18.63 -6.23
N SER A 139 -14.43 18.32 -7.53
CA SER A 139 -15.38 17.39 -8.15
C SER A 139 -15.09 15.93 -7.79
N GLU A 140 -13.82 15.56 -7.62
CA GLU A 140 -13.40 14.23 -7.19
C GLU A 140 -13.58 14.05 -5.66
N ASP A 141 -13.26 15.05 -4.85
CA ASP A 141 -13.53 15.03 -3.39
C ASP A 141 -15.02 15.03 -3.11
N ARG A 142 -15.86 15.65 -3.97
CA ARG A 142 -17.32 15.47 -3.96
C ARG A 142 -17.75 14.09 -4.39
N SER A 143 -17.04 13.44 -5.32
CA SER A 143 -17.32 12.05 -5.67
C SER A 143 -17.02 11.08 -4.51
N LEU A 144 -16.17 11.49 -3.57
CA LEU A 144 -15.85 10.73 -2.35
C LEU A 144 -16.63 11.21 -1.11
N ALA A 145 -17.00 12.51 -1.01
CA ALA A 145 -17.64 13.08 0.17
C ALA A 145 -19.15 13.32 0.02
N GLU A 146 -19.66 13.57 -1.18
CA GLU A 146 -21.10 13.72 -1.48
C GLU A 146 -21.41 13.19 -2.89
N ALA A 147 -21.15 11.92 -3.14
CA ALA A 147 -21.94 11.24 -4.17
C ALA A 147 -23.41 11.46 -3.80
N PRO A 148 -24.30 11.85 -4.76
CA PRO A 148 -25.72 12.03 -4.51
C PRO A 148 -26.22 10.80 -3.78
N GLY A 149 -26.58 10.96 -2.51
CA GLY A 149 -26.73 10.01 -1.42
C GLY A 149 -26.57 8.57 -1.89
N CYS A 150 -25.55 7.87 -1.39
CA CYS A 150 -25.48 6.42 -1.69
C CYS A 150 -26.92 5.93 -1.59
N PRO A 151 -27.50 5.34 -2.63
CA PRO A 151 -28.81 4.74 -2.48
C PRO A 151 -28.70 3.92 -1.21
N GLU A 152 -29.68 4.01 -0.30
CA GLU A 152 -29.67 3.24 0.95
C GLU A 152 -29.51 1.77 0.57
N ASN A 153 -28.27 1.36 0.35
CA ASN A 153 -27.93 -0.04 0.12
C ASN A 153 -28.17 -0.70 1.44
N VAL A 154 -29.25 -1.45 1.50
CA VAL A 154 -29.63 -2.19 2.68
C VAL A 154 -28.52 -3.20 2.94
N ALA A 155 -27.82 -3.01 4.06
CA ALA A 155 -26.87 -4.03 4.52
C ALA A 155 -27.55 -5.40 4.51
N LEU A 156 -26.92 -6.40 3.91
CA LEU A 156 -27.44 -7.75 3.94
C LEU A 156 -27.40 -8.27 5.39
N PRO A 157 -28.57 -8.50 6.03
CA PRO A 157 -28.60 -8.98 7.41
C PRO A 157 -27.81 -10.27 7.57
N GLN A 158 -27.19 -10.48 8.72
CA GLN A 158 -26.38 -11.68 8.99
C GLN A 158 -27.14 -12.98 8.68
N ARG A 159 -28.45 -13.05 8.99
CA ARG A 159 -29.29 -14.19 8.67
C ARG A 159 -29.33 -14.48 7.17
N ASP A 160 -29.46 -13.43 6.36
CA ASP A 160 -29.58 -13.57 4.91
C ASP A 160 -28.21 -13.92 4.29
N GLN A 161 -27.10 -13.43 4.89
CA GLN A 161 -25.73 -13.88 4.53
C GLN A 161 -25.57 -15.38 4.79
N LEU A 162 -25.99 -15.89 5.96
CA LEU A 162 -25.91 -17.31 6.29
C LEU A 162 -26.77 -18.14 5.34
N ALA A 163 -27.99 -17.69 5.02
CA ALA A 163 -28.85 -18.37 4.06
C ALA A 163 -28.20 -18.45 2.66
N ALA A 164 -27.61 -17.35 2.18
CA ALA A 164 -26.93 -17.34 0.88
C ALA A 164 -25.72 -18.29 0.86
N ILE A 165 -24.92 -18.30 1.92
CA ILE A 165 -23.76 -19.21 2.07
C ILE A 165 -24.22 -20.66 2.10
N ARG A 166 -25.28 -20.98 2.86
CA ARG A 166 -25.83 -22.33 2.90
C ARG A 166 -26.33 -22.78 1.52
N ASP A 167 -27.11 -21.94 0.85
CA ASP A 167 -27.66 -22.26 -0.47
C ASP A 167 -26.56 -22.47 -1.53
N ASP A 168 -25.41 -21.80 -1.38
CA ASP A 168 -24.25 -21.99 -2.24
C ASP A 168 -23.50 -23.29 -1.91
N ILE A 169 -23.16 -23.54 -0.64
CA ILE A 169 -22.28 -24.65 -0.26
C ILE A 169 -22.95 -26.02 -0.46
N VAL A 170 -24.27 -26.11 -0.28
CA VAL A 170 -25.02 -27.39 -0.48
C VAL A 170 -25.06 -27.83 -1.94
N LEU A 171 -24.75 -26.98 -2.89
CA LEU A 171 -24.63 -27.30 -4.31
C LEU A 171 -23.29 -27.92 -4.68
N LEU A 172 -22.30 -27.85 -3.79
CA LEU A 172 -20.94 -28.35 -4.02
C LEU A 172 -20.86 -29.84 -3.69
N ASP A 173 -19.94 -30.53 -4.31
CA ASP A 173 -19.62 -31.89 -3.83
C ASP A 173 -18.86 -31.83 -2.49
N ASN A 174 -18.78 -32.96 -1.80
CA ASN A 174 -18.23 -33.04 -0.45
C ASN A 174 -16.73 -32.61 -0.38
N ALA A 175 -15.95 -32.78 -1.44
CA ALA A 175 -14.54 -32.43 -1.44
C ALA A 175 -14.38 -30.92 -1.60
N ASP A 176 -15.13 -30.34 -2.53
CA ASP A 176 -15.16 -28.89 -2.75
C ASP A 176 -15.76 -28.15 -1.56
N ALA A 177 -16.86 -28.64 -0.97
CA ALA A 177 -17.46 -28.03 0.21
C ALA A 177 -16.48 -27.93 1.39
N ARG A 178 -15.70 -28.99 1.67
CA ARG A 178 -14.67 -28.98 2.74
C ARG A 178 -13.52 -28.00 2.48
N ALA A 179 -13.20 -27.75 1.22
CA ALA A 179 -12.18 -26.78 0.84
C ALA A 179 -12.71 -25.35 0.69
N THR A 180 -14.04 -25.18 0.72
CA THR A 180 -14.70 -23.88 0.50
C THR A 180 -14.67 -23.00 1.74
N ARG A 181 -14.41 -21.70 1.54
CA ARG A 181 -14.45 -20.65 2.56
C ARG A 181 -15.08 -19.39 1.98
N TYR A 182 -15.52 -18.50 2.87
CA TYR A 182 -16.22 -17.27 2.47
C TYR A 182 -15.58 -16.03 3.05
N LEU A 183 -15.61 -14.94 2.27
CA LEU A 183 -15.13 -13.62 2.67
C LEU A 183 -16.28 -12.63 2.48
N SER A 184 -16.58 -11.82 3.50
CA SER A 184 -17.72 -10.90 3.49
C SER A 184 -17.29 -9.44 3.53
N LEU A 185 -17.85 -8.64 2.62
CA LEU A 185 -17.84 -7.17 2.62
C LEU A 185 -19.23 -6.59 2.97
N ALA A 186 -20.21 -7.45 3.28
CA ALA A 186 -21.61 -7.03 3.43
C ALA A 186 -21.85 -5.99 4.53
N HIS A 187 -21.04 -5.99 5.58
CA HIS A 187 -21.12 -5.00 6.65
C HIS A 187 -20.74 -3.58 6.19
N LEU A 188 -19.95 -3.42 5.13
CA LEU A 188 -19.52 -2.11 4.64
C LEU A 188 -20.70 -1.25 4.16
N TYR A 189 -21.71 -1.84 3.51
CA TYR A 189 -22.93 -1.12 3.17
C TYR A 189 -23.65 -0.60 4.41
N GLY A 190 -23.73 -1.42 5.46
CA GLY A 190 -24.29 -1.00 6.76
C GLY A 190 -23.50 0.13 7.41
N ALA A 191 -22.19 0.12 7.25
CA ALA A 191 -21.28 1.17 7.73
C ALA A 191 -21.40 2.48 6.92
N GLY A 192 -22.09 2.46 5.76
CA GLY A 192 -22.31 3.64 4.94
C GLY A 192 -21.39 3.80 3.75
N TYR A 193 -20.60 2.77 3.44
CA TYR A 193 -19.76 2.78 2.24
C TYR A 193 -20.61 2.71 0.97
N CYS A 194 -20.25 3.51 -0.03
CA CYS A 194 -20.87 3.49 -1.35
C CYS A 194 -20.28 2.40 -2.24
N GLU A 195 -20.98 2.07 -3.33
CA GLU A 195 -20.56 1.05 -4.29
C GLU A 195 -19.12 1.27 -4.80
N ALA A 196 -18.76 2.52 -5.13
CA ALA A 196 -17.41 2.83 -5.61
C ALA A 196 -16.31 2.50 -4.57
N GLN A 197 -16.57 2.76 -3.30
CA GLN A 197 -15.64 2.43 -2.21
C GLN A 197 -15.55 0.91 -2.01
N ILE A 198 -16.69 0.20 -2.09
CA ILE A 198 -16.71 -1.27 -1.98
C ILE A 198 -16.03 -1.92 -3.19
N GLU A 199 -16.12 -1.32 -4.38
CA GLU A 199 -15.37 -1.78 -5.55
C GLU A 199 -13.86 -1.70 -5.30
N GLY A 200 -13.36 -0.66 -4.62
CA GLY A 200 -11.96 -0.59 -4.16
C GLY A 200 -11.55 -1.79 -3.30
N TYR A 201 -12.39 -2.18 -2.34
CA TYR A 201 -12.15 -3.40 -1.54
C TYR A 201 -12.17 -4.69 -2.37
N ARG A 202 -13.01 -4.77 -3.41
CA ARG A 202 -13.05 -5.94 -4.33
C ARG A 202 -11.74 -6.06 -5.11
N HIS A 203 -11.20 -4.93 -5.61
CA HIS A 203 -9.90 -4.92 -6.27
C HIS A 203 -8.77 -5.31 -5.32
N ALA A 204 -8.78 -4.77 -4.09
CA ALA A 204 -7.82 -5.12 -3.04
C ALA A 204 -7.88 -6.63 -2.71
N LEU A 205 -9.08 -7.19 -2.54
CA LEU A 205 -9.28 -8.61 -2.27
C LEU A 205 -8.76 -9.49 -3.39
N ASN A 206 -9.12 -9.20 -4.65
CA ASN A 206 -8.66 -9.94 -5.82
C ASN A 206 -7.13 -9.91 -5.95
N LYS A 207 -6.54 -8.76 -5.75
CA LYS A 207 -5.08 -8.60 -5.78
C LYS A 207 -4.44 -9.40 -4.66
N LEU A 208 -4.87 -9.19 -3.41
CA LEU A 208 -4.22 -9.79 -2.24
C LEU A 208 -4.31 -11.31 -2.21
N LEU A 209 -5.48 -11.89 -2.51
CA LEU A 209 -5.64 -13.35 -2.57
C LEU A 209 -4.62 -13.99 -3.52
N ASN A 210 -4.36 -13.35 -4.66
CA ASN A 210 -3.40 -13.85 -5.63
C ASN A 210 -1.94 -13.56 -5.24
N HIS A 211 -1.66 -12.44 -4.55
CA HIS A 211 -0.33 -12.17 -3.95
C HIS A 211 0.02 -13.12 -2.80
N LEU A 212 -0.98 -13.72 -2.16
CA LEU A 212 -0.80 -14.71 -1.10
C LEU A 212 -0.92 -16.16 -1.60
N SER A 213 -1.05 -16.35 -2.91
CA SER A 213 -1.26 -17.67 -3.52
C SER A 213 0.06 -18.39 -3.78
N LEU A 214 0.11 -19.67 -3.38
CA LEU A 214 1.18 -20.61 -3.71
C LEU A 214 0.90 -21.36 -5.03
N SER A 215 -0.31 -21.18 -5.60
CA SER A 215 -0.73 -21.78 -6.88
C SER A 215 -0.10 -21.04 -8.06
N PRO A 216 0.24 -21.73 -9.16
CA PRO A 216 0.68 -21.09 -10.39
C PRO A 216 -0.44 -20.37 -11.16
N ASN A 217 -1.69 -20.55 -10.74
CA ASN A 217 -2.86 -20.00 -11.42
C ASN A 217 -3.40 -18.78 -10.68
N ILE A 218 -3.74 -17.74 -11.43
CA ILE A 218 -4.50 -16.60 -10.95
C ILE A 218 -5.97 -17.00 -10.85
N ARG A 219 -6.62 -16.72 -9.70
CA ARG A 219 -8.02 -17.00 -9.44
C ARG A 219 -8.71 -15.82 -8.79
N ALA A 220 -9.85 -15.42 -9.34
CA ALA A 220 -10.74 -14.46 -8.68
C ALA A 220 -11.70 -15.20 -7.75
N PRO A 221 -12.02 -14.66 -6.56
CA PRO A 221 -13.07 -15.20 -5.71
C PRO A 221 -14.44 -15.07 -6.41
N LEU A 222 -15.33 -16.01 -6.17
CA LEU A 222 -16.65 -16.03 -6.80
C LEU A 222 -17.66 -15.29 -5.92
N ALA A 223 -18.29 -14.23 -6.44
CA ALA A 223 -19.42 -13.59 -5.78
C ALA A 223 -20.64 -14.54 -5.79
N ILE A 224 -21.28 -14.73 -4.63
CA ILE A 224 -22.43 -15.61 -4.47
C ILE A 224 -23.74 -14.84 -4.22
N ASP A 225 -23.67 -13.51 -4.12
CA ASP A 225 -24.82 -12.61 -3.97
C ASP A 225 -24.85 -11.55 -5.09
N GLU A 226 -26.04 -11.00 -5.35
CA GLU A 226 -26.23 -10.00 -6.41
C GLU A 226 -25.48 -8.70 -6.11
N ALA A 227 -25.36 -8.33 -4.83
CA ALA A 227 -24.64 -7.14 -4.38
C ALA A 227 -23.11 -7.31 -4.41
N ARG A 228 -22.61 -8.51 -4.75
CA ARG A 228 -21.18 -8.84 -4.77
C ARG A 228 -20.47 -8.49 -3.46
N THR A 229 -21.08 -8.87 -2.34
CA THR A 229 -20.56 -8.65 -0.99
C THR A 229 -20.13 -9.93 -0.30
N LEU A 230 -20.57 -11.10 -0.77
CA LEU A 230 -20.18 -12.39 -0.27
C LEU A 230 -19.37 -13.13 -1.34
N TYR A 231 -18.19 -13.56 -0.98
CA TYR A 231 -17.25 -14.21 -1.89
C TYR A 231 -16.89 -15.60 -1.41
N ARG A 232 -17.03 -16.58 -2.32
CA ARG A 232 -16.54 -17.93 -2.15
C ARG A 232 -15.13 -18.09 -2.69
N ILE A 233 -14.27 -18.76 -1.95
CA ILE A 233 -12.97 -19.27 -2.39
C ILE A 233 -12.89 -20.77 -2.14
N ASN A 234 -12.11 -21.48 -2.96
CA ASN A 234 -11.64 -22.83 -2.68
C ASN A 234 -10.16 -22.73 -2.28
N LEU A 235 -9.79 -23.25 -1.10
CA LEU A 235 -8.43 -23.15 -0.58
C LEU A 235 -7.38 -23.71 -1.55
N PHE A 236 -7.72 -24.80 -2.26
CA PHE A 236 -6.79 -25.44 -3.19
C PHE A 236 -6.50 -24.58 -4.43
N ASP A 237 -7.40 -23.69 -4.83
CA ASP A 237 -7.17 -22.75 -5.93
C ASP A 237 -5.98 -21.81 -5.64
N TYR A 238 -5.72 -21.52 -4.37
CA TYR A 238 -4.62 -20.68 -3.89
C TYR A 238 -3.44 -21.48 -3.36
N GLY A 239 -3.48 -22.82 -3.44
CA GLY A 239 -2.46 -23.69 -2.83
C GLY A 239 -2.49 -23.68 -1.31
N TRP A 240 -3.59 -23.24 -0.70
CA TRP A 240 -3.78 -23.20 0.75
C TRP A 240 -4.31 -24.51 1.29
N THR A 241 -4.03 -24.75 2.55
CA THR A 241 -4.50 -25.90 3.30
C THR A 241 -5.50 -25.49 4.38
N THR A 242 -6.13 -26.46 5.02
CA THR A 242 -6.93 -26.21 6.24
C THR A 242 -6.08 -25.63 7.38
N ALA A 243 -4.77 -25.93 7.43
CA ALA A 243 -3.86 -25.33 8.39
C ALA A 243 -3.60 -23.85 8.10
N THR A 244 -3.49 -23.48 6.82
CA THR A 244 -3.39 -22.06 6.38
C THR A 244 -4.64 -21.29 6.81
N TRP A 245 -5.84 -21.85 6.54
CA TRP A 245 -7.09 -21.23 6.98
C TRP A 245 -7.18 -21.12 8.51
N LYS A 246 -6.74 -22.15 9.23
CA LYS A 246 -6.70 -22.09 10.69
C LYS A 246 -5.79 -20.97 11.20
N SER A 247 -4.63 -20.77 10.60
CA SER A 247 -3.74 -19.65 10.97
C SER A 247 -4.40 -18.29 10.74
N ILE A 248 -5.18 -18.13 9.66
CA ILE A 248 -5.96 -16.93 9.38
C ILE A 248 -7.01 -16.73 10.49
N THR A 249 -7.82 -17.75 10.78
CA THR A 249 -8.91 -17.63 11.75
C THR A 249 -8.44 -17.55 13.21
N ASP A 250 -7.29 -18.12 13.55
CA ASP A 250 -6.66 -17.95 14.88
C ASP A 250 -6.20 -16.50 15.11
N SER A 251 -5.94 -15.74 14.04
CA SER A 251 -5.54 -14.33 14.09
C SER A 251 -6.73 -13.37 14.02
N ASP A 252 -7.95 -13.86 13.74
CA ASP A 252 -9.13 -13.04 13.48
C ASP A 252 -9.78 -12.56 14.79
N PRO A 253 -9.71 -11.25 15.13
CA PRO A 253 -10.40 -10.70 16.30
C PRO A 253 -11.93 -10.70 16.16
N TYR A 254 -12.42 -10.87 14.93
CA TYR A 254 -13.86 -10.92 14.59
C TYR A 254 -14.42 -12.35 14.55
N ALA A 255 -13.63 -13.35 14.91
CA ALA A 255 -14.04 -14.74 14.87
C ALA A 255 -15.28 -15.01 15.73
N VAL A 256 -16.37 -15.42 15.09
CA VAL A 256 -17.65 -15.76 15.73
C VAL A 256 -18.15 -17.09 15.16
N VAL A 257 -18.43 -18.05 16.03
CA VAL A 257 -19.13 -19.29 15.66
C VAL A 257 -20.63 -19.01 15.64
N PHE A 258 -21.16 -18.83 14.44
CA PHE A 258 -22.58 -18.55 14.23
C PHE A 258 -23.45 -19.74 14.66
N GLN A 259 -24.66 -19.43 15.13
CA GLN A 259 -25.63 -20.39 15.62
C GLN A 259 -26.87 -20.45 14.74
N GLY A 260 -27.66 -21.49 14.86
CA GLY A 260 -28.89 -21.74 14.08
C GLY A 260 -28.69 -22.79 12.98
N ASP A 261 -29.78 -23.16 12.33
CA ASP A 261 -29.82 -24.31 11.40
C ASP A 261 -28.95 -24.07 10.18
N ASP A 262 -29.03 -22.88 9.53
CA ASP A 262 -28.19 -22.54 8.38
C ASP A 262 -26.68 -22.62 8.72
N ALA A 263 -26.30 -22.08 9.88
CA ALA A 263 -24.90 -22.12 10.32
C ALA A 263 -24.43 -23.56 10.65
N LEU A 264 -25.31 -24.40 11.16
CA LEU A 264 -25.01 -25.80 11.41
C LEU A 264 -24.78 -26.55 10.09
N ASP A 265 -25.68 -26.39 9.13
CA ASP A 265 -25.60 -27.04 7.81
C ASP A 265 -24.28 -26.62 7.10
N ILE A 266 -23.89 -25.34 7.17
CA ILE A 266 -22.64 -24.85 6.58
C ILE A 266 -21.44 -25.50 7.29
N ARG A 267 -21.41 -25.52 8.63
CA ARG A 267 -20.29 -26.10 9.40
C ARG A 267 -20.11 -27.59 9.12
N GLU A 268 -21.23 -28.34 9.01
CA GLU A 268 -21.19 -29.75 8.65
C GLU A 268 -20.65 -29.96 7.23
N ALA A 269 -21.07 -29.15 6.25
CA ALA A 269 -20.62 -29.25 4.88
C ALA A 269 -19.14 -28.84 4.73
N ALA A 270 -18.72 -27.72 5.36
CA ALA A 270 -17.36 -27.20 5.30
C ALA A 270 -16.36 -27.93 6.22
N ASP A 271 -16.85 -28.75 7.16
CA ASP A 271 -16.07 -29.42 8.20
C ASP A 271 -15.18 -28.42 9.01
N VAL A 272 -15.74 -27.25 9.35
CA VAL A 272 -15.07 -26.19 10.10
C VAL A 272 -16.08 -25.27 10.79
N ASP A 273 -15.75 -24.80 12.01
CA ASP A 273 -16.61 -23.86 12.75
C ASP A 273 -16.56 -22.45 12.21
N LEU A 274 -15.38 -21.96 11.80
CA LEU A 274 -15.14 -20.63 11.25
C LEU A 274 -14.99 -20.74 9.72
N PHE A 275 -16.12 -20.75 9.02
CA PHE A 275 -16.17 -20.91 7.57
C PHE A 275 -16.10 -19.58 6.80
N SER A 276 -16.25 -18.45 7.49
CA SER A 276 -16.23 -17.11 6.89
C SER A 276 -15.50 -16.10 7.76
N ILE A 277 -14.89 -15.09 7.11
CA ILE A 277 -14.19 -13.96 7.72
C ILE A 277 -14.62 -12.65 7.07
N LYS A 278 -14.33 -11.52 7.73
CA LYS A 278 -14.47 -10.19 7.13
C LYS A 278 -13.35 -9.95 6.13
N ALA A 279 -13.71 -9.57 4.91
CA ALA A 279 -12.74 -9.40 3.83
C ALA A 279 -11.85 -8.17 4.02
N ASP A 280 -12.39 -7.07 4.55
CA ASP A 280 -11.64 -5.85 4.87
C ASP A 280 -10.59 -6.07 5.96
N TRP A 281 -10.94 -6.79 7.03
CA TRP A 281 -9.97 -7.24 8.03
C TRP A 281 -8.89 -8.14 7.41
N PHE A 282 -9.30 -9.09 6.57
CA PHE A 282 -8.35 -9.99 5.93
C PHE A 282 -7.36 -9.23 5.04
N ILE A 283 -7.83 -8.21 4.30
CA ILE A 283 -6.97 -7.36 3.48
C ILE A 283 -5.94 -6.66 4.35
N ASP A 284 -6.36 -6.07 5.46
CA ASP A 284 -5.48 -5.40 6.41
C ASP A 284 -4.45 -6.38 7.03
N ALA A 285 -4.94 -7.44 7.66
CA ALA A 285 -4.11 -8.35 8.45
C ALA A 285 -3.17 -9.22 7.61
N ALA A 286 -3.62 -9.67 6.42
CA ALA A 286 -2.87 -10.59 5.59
C ALA A 286 -1.88 -9.88 4.63
N SER A 287 -2.00 -8.57 4.45
CA SER A 287 -1.04 -7.79 3.68
C SER A 287 0.27 -7.51 4.45
N GLN A 288 0.33 -7.79 5.75
CA GLN A 288 1.44 -7.45 6.63
C GLN A 288 1.79 -8.61 7.59
N PRO A 289 3.00 -8.58 8.22
CA PRO A 289 3.38 -9.58 9.22
C PRO A 289 2.45 -9.57 10.45
N PRO A 290 2.27 -10.69 11.13
CA PRO A 290 2.92 -11.99 10.85
C PRO A 290 2.18 -12.84 9.81
N LEU A 291 0.91 -12.49 9.47
CA LEU A 291 0.02 -13.32 8.66
C LEU A 291 0.51 -13.46 7.22
N TYR A 292 1.05 -12.37 6.65
CA TYR A 292 1.69 -12.36 5.33
C TYR A 292 2.74 -13.46 5.18
N TYR A 293 3.66 -13.54 6.15
CA TYR A 293 4.72 -14.56 6.13
C TYR A 293 4.18 -15.97 6.35
N THR A 294 3.16 -16.10 7.20
CA THR A 294 2.56 -17.39 7.53
C THR A 294 1.86 -18.00 6.33
N ILE A 295 1.06 -17.20 5.60
CA ILE A 295 0.32 -17.68 4.43
C ILE A 295 1.26 -18.04 3.28
N LEU A 296 2.28 -17.22 3.03
CA LEU A 296 3.27 -17.43 1.98
C LEU A 296 4.38 -18.41 2.36
N GLU A 297 4.36 -18.96 3.58
CA GLU A 297 5.38 -19.87 4.11
C GLU A 297 6.81 -19.28 4.01
N ILE A 298 6.93 -17.93 4.13
CA ILE A 298 8.23 -17.24 4.06
C ILE A 298 9.02 -17.56 5.34
N PRO A 299 10.23 -18.14 5.21
CA PRO A 299 11.01 -18.63 6.35
C PRO A 299 11.66 -17.53 7.17
N GLY A 300 12.38 -17.89 8.24
CA GLY A 300 13.01 -16.95 9.17
C GLY A 300 14.27 -16.27 8.66
N THR A 301 14.88 -16.81 7.59
CA THR A 301 16.12 -16.28 7.02
C THR A 301 16.10 -16.32 5.49
N ARG A 302 16.88 -15.44 4.85
CA ARG A 302 17.02 -15.43 3.40
C ARG A 302 17.63 -16.74 2.87
N PHE A 303 18.52 -17.34 3.65
CA PHE A 303 19.19 -18.59 3.25
C PHE A 303 18.21 -19.77 3.15
N GLU A 304 17.25 -19.82 4.06
CA GLU A 304 16.16 -20.79 3.99
C GLU A 304 15.24 -20.51 2.80
N LEU A 305 14.94 -19.23 2.50
CA LEU A 305 14.15 -18.84 1.33
C LEU A 305 14.85 -19.20 0.03
N GLU A 306 16.14 -18.90 -0.09
CA GLU A 306 16.97 -19.26 -1.23
C GLU A 306 16.95 -20.80 -1.44
N GLY A 307 17.07 -21.56 -0.34
CA GLY A 307 16.94 -23.03 -0.38
C GLY A 307 15.57 -23.52 -0.86
N GLN A 308 14.46 -22.89 -0.40
CA GLN A 308 13.10 -23.20 -0.87
C GLN A 308 12.92 -22.90 -2.36
N LEU A 309 13.51 -21.81 -2.84
CA LEU A 309 13.49 -21.42 -4.25
C LEU A 309 14.46 -22.25 -5.12
N GLY A 310 15.27 -23.12 -4.51
CA GLY A 310 16.30 -23.90 -5.19
C GLY A 310 17.47 -23.04 -5.70
N LEU A 311 17.70 -21.88 -5.09
CA LEU A 311 18.71 -20.90 -5.49
C LEU A 311 19.97 -21.03 -4.63
N ASP A 312 21.11 -21.13 -5.27
CA ASP A 312 22.43 -20.99 -4.64
C ASP A 312 23.08 -19.69 -5.13
N VAL A 313 22.88 -18.61 -4.36
CA VAL A 313 23.39 -17.27 -4.68
C VAL A 313 24.92 -17.29 -4.85
N THR A 314 25.64 -17.98 -3.97
CA THR A 314 27.10 -18.03 -4.00
C THR A 314 27.61 -18.77 -5.24
N ALA A 315 27.01 -19.91 -5.57
CA ALA A 315 27.35 -20.66 -6.78
C ALA A 315 27.03 -19.84 -8.04
N ASN A 316 25.88 -19.17 -8.08
CA ASN A 316 25.50 -18.34 -9.23
C ASN A 316 26.49 -17.19 -9.47
N ILE A 317 26.91 -16.49 -8.41
CA ILE A 317 27.94 -15.43 -8.53
C ILE A 317 29.28 -16.02 -9.03
N SER A 318 29.69 -17.14 -8.48
CA SER A 318 30.94 -17.82 -8.90
C SER A 318 30.89 -18.26 -10.36
N ASP A 319 29.75 -18.78 -10.80
CA ASP A 319 29.53 -19.19 -12.19
C ASP A 319 29.52 -17.99 -13.13
N GLU A 320 28.89 -16.87 -12.74
CA GLU A 320 28.86 -15.64 -13.53
C GLU A 320 30.26 -15.06 -13.72
N LEU A 321 31.04 -14.99 -12.65
CA LEU A 321 32.43 -14.55 -12.69
C LEU A 321 33.31 -15.46 -13.60
N SER A 322 32.91 -16.73 -13.78
CA SER A 322 33.66 -17.70 -14.60
C SER A 322 33.21 -17.74 -16.05
N PHE A 323 31.90 -17.54 -16.33
CA PHE A 323 31.32 -17.92 -17.62
C PHE A 323 30.51 -16.83 -18.32
N ASP A 324 30.21 -15.70 -17.66
CA ASP A 324 29.48 -14.56 -18.23
C ASP A 324 28.14 -14.99 -18.91
N ARG A 325 27.16 -15.38 -18.08
CA ARG A 325 25.90 -16.01 -18.54
C ARG A 325 24.65 -15.13 -18.42
N ASP A 326 24.77 -13.93 -17.88
CA ASP A 326 23.66 -13.03 -17.50
C ASP A 326 22.67 -13.66 -16.48
N PHE A 327 23.07 -14.68 -15.71
CA PHE A 327 22.24 -15.29 -14.67
C PHE A 327 22.21 -14.45 -13.41
N VAL A 328 23.30 -13.72 -13.15
CA VAL A 328 23.44 -12.76 -12.06
C VAL A 328 23.79 -11.41 -12.65
N VAL A 329 23.02 -10.39 -12.31
CA VAL A 329 23.35 -9.02 -12.68
C VAL A 329 23.19 -8.11 -11.49
N ARG A 330 24.13 -7.20 -11.32
CA ARG A 330 24.12 -6.14 -10.30
C ARG A 330 23.93 -4.77 -10.92
N ALA A 331 23.38 -3.86 -10.15
CA ALA A 331 23.49 -2.43 -10.38
C ALA A 331 23.66 -1.72 -9.03
N GLY A 332 24.53 -0.73 -9.00
CA GLY A 332 24.72 0.10 -7.82
C GLY A 332 24.47 1.57 -8.13
N PHE A 333 23.86 2.28 -7.19
CA PHE A 333 23.50 3.69 -7.33
C PHE A 333 23.51 4.42 -5.98
N GLN A 334 23.65 5.76 -6.05
CA GLN A 334 23.91 6.57 -4.85
C GLN A 334 22.68 6.86 -4.01
N LYS A 335 21.49 6.86 -4.58
CA LYS A 335 20.24 7.20 -3.87
C LYS A 335 19.07 6.45 -4.46
N SER A 336 18.13 6.09 -3.60
CA SER A 336 16.82 5.56 -3.99
C SER A 336 15.71 6.38 -3.33
N LYS A 337 14.45 6.13 -3.69
CA LYS A 337 13.31 6.77 -3.03
C LYS A 337 13.10 6.32 -1.58
N VAL A 338 13.68 5.19 -1.18
CA VAL A 338 13.53 4.61 0.16
C VAL A 338 14.83 4.63 0.98
N SER A 339 15.99 4.85 0.35
CA SER A 339 17.29 4.97 1.03
C SER A 339 18.04 6.20 0.56
N PHE A 340 18.58 6.97 1.51
CA PHE A 340 19.45 8.13 1.24
C PHE A 340 20.90 7.74 0.99
N SER A 341 21.25 6.50 1.26
CA SER A 341 22.60 5.95 1.12
C SER A 341 22.76 5.18 -0.18
N ASN A 342 23.99 4.78 -0.47
CA ASN A 342 24.29 3.92 -1.61
C ASN A 342 23.51 2.61 -1.48
N ARG A 343 23.08 2.07 -2.62
CA ARG A 343 22.38 0.77 -2.70
C ARG A 343 22.97 -0.05 -3.83
N ILE A 344 23.08 -1.35 -3.63
CA ILE A 344 23.26 -2.35 -4.70
C ILE A 344 21.98 -3.15 -4.81
N VAL A 345 21.57 -3.44 -6.03
CA VAL A 345 20.55 -4.46 -6.33
C VAL A 345 21.21 -5.59 -7.13
N GLU A 346 20.84 -6.81 -6.79
CA GLU A 346 21.35 -8.02 -7.40
C GLU A 346 20.18 -8.89 -7.85
N ARG A 347 20.18 -9.28 -9.12
CA ARG A 347 19.18 -10.15 -9.71
C ARG A 347 19.75 -11.53 -9.96
N HIS A 348 18.99 -12.54 -9.56
CA HIS A 348 19.23 -13.93 -9.92
C HIS A 348 18.05 -14.48 -10.71
N GLN A 349 18.33 -15.26 -11.76
CA GLN A 349 17.32 -16.04 -12.43
C GLN A 349 16.92 -17.23 -11.56
N LEU A 350 15.60 -17.46 -11.38
CA LEU A 350 15.14 -18.62 -10.62
C LEU A 350 15.33 -19.92 -11.41
N PRO A 351 15.88 -20.99 -10.81
CA PRO A 351 16.10 -22.27 -11.50
C PRO A 351 14.80 -22.91 -11.98
N SER A 352 13.68 -22.64 -11.31
CA SER A 352 12.36 -23.22 -11.63
C SER A 352 11.73 -22.62 -12.90
N SER A 353 12.14 -21.43 -13.32
CA SER A 353 11.58 -20.76 -14.51
C SER A 353 12.50 -19.64 -15.00
N PRO A 354 12.84 -19.61 -16.31
CA PRO A 354 13.68 -18.57 -16.90
C PRO A 354 13.03 -17.18 -16.88
N ASP A 355 11.71 -17.12 -16.76
CA ASP A 355 10.93 -15.87 -16.75
C ASP A 355 10.70 -15.33 -15.34
N ARG A 356 11.33 -15.92 -14.32
CA ARG A 356 11.19 -15.54 -12.93
C ARG A 356 12.52 -15.18 -12.32
N ALA A 357 12.49 -14.18 -11.46
CA ALA A 357 13.67 -13.64 -10.81
C ALA A 357 13.55 -13.59 -9.29
N TYR A 358 14.69 -13.60 -8.65
CA TYR A 358 14.93 -13.25 -7.27
C TYR A 358 15.82 -12.01 -7.28
N TRP A 359 15.35 -10.94 -6.64
CA TRP A 359 16.06 -9.70 -6.47
C TRP A 359 16.42 -9.52 -5.00
N LEU A 360 17.65 -9.11 -4.73
CA LEU A 360 18.12 -8.75 -3.40
C LEU A 360 18.73 -7.35 -3.46
N SER A 361 18.28 -6.45 -2.61
CA SER A 361 18.99 -5.20 -2.38
C SER A 361 19.99 -5.35 -1.23
N TYR A 362 21.09 -4.62 -1.31
CA TYR A 362 22.05 -4.42 -0.23
C TYR A 362 22.00 -2.94 0.14
N ASP A 363 21.54 -2.68 1.36
CA ASP A 363 21.34 -1.34 1.89
C ASP A 363 22.43 -1.00 2.91
N PHE A 364 22.76 0.28 2.99
CA PHE A 364 23.83 0.78 3.84
C PHE A 364 23.27 1.91 4.72
N ALA A 365 23.53 1.87 6.03
CA ALA A 365 23.16 2.94 6.94
C ALA A 365 23.95 4.22 6.61
N GLU A 366 23.36 5.39 6.84
CA GLU A 366 24.08 6.67 6.72
C GLU A 366 25.28 6.71 7.68
N ALA A 367 26.39 7.25 7.18
CA ALA A 367 27.50 7.55 8.06
C ALA A 367 27.07 8.58 9.12
N PRO A 368 27.40 8.40 10.41
CA PRO A 368 27.16 9.41 11.42
C PRO A 368 27.75 10.75 11.01
N LYS A 369 27.00 11.86 11.18
CA LYS A 369 27.43 13.20 10.80
C LYS A 369 28.87 13.49 11.24
N GLY A 370 29.74 13.81 10.28
CA GLY A 370 31.16 14.12 10.51
C GLY A 370 32.11 12.91 10.54
N LYS A 371 31.64 11.70 10.18
CA LYS A 371 32.49 10.52 9.98
C LYS A 371 32.35 10.04 8.54
N SER A 372 33.46 9.72 7.89
CA SER A 372 33.43 8.98 6.63
C SER A 372 32.98 7.54 6.89
N LEU A 373 32.25 6.95 5.93
CA LEU A 373 31.99 5.51 5.95
C LEU A 373 33.34 4.76 5.92
N PRO A 374 33.46 3.64 6.63
CA PRO A 374 34.57 2.72 6.43
C PRO A 374 34.70 2.34 4.94
N SER A 375 35.92 2.14 4.46
CA SER A 375 36.18 1.77 3.05
C SER A 375 35.48 0.48 2.65
N ASP A 376 35.32 -0.45 3.58
CA ASP A 376 34.59 -1.71 3.42
C ASP A 376 33.07 -1.56 3.20
N LYS A 377 32.52 -0.37 3.49
CA LYS A 377 31.10 -0.01 3.22
C LYS A 377 30.91 0.87 1.98
N ASN A 378 31.98 1.33 1.37
CA ASN A 378 31.89 2.12 0.15
C ASN A 378 31.85 1.20 -1.06
N ILE A 379 30.66 1.00 -1.61
CA ILE A 379 30.44 0.11 -2.75
C ILE A 379 31.13 0.57 -4.04
N PHE A 380 31.52 1.83 -4.14
CA PHE A 380 32.30 2.35 -5.28
C PHE A 380 33.80 2.10 -5.14
N GLU A 381 34.30 1.92 -3.92
CA GLU A 381 35.68 1.53 -3.63
C GLU A 381 35.83 0.00 -3.51
N SER A 382 34.77 -0.72 -3.10
CA SER A 382 34.76 -2.17 -2.89
C SER A 382 33.52 -2.84 -3.52
N PRO A 383 33.32 -2.75 -4.84
CA PRO A 383 32.10 -3.23 -5.50
C PRO A 383 31.94 -4.76 -5.46
N LEU A 384 32.99 -5.50 -5.19
CA LEU A 384 32.98 -6.97 -5.12
C LEU A 384 32.98 -7.52 -3.69
N ASP A 385 33.48 -6.74 -2.72
CA ASP A 385 33.62 -7.13 -1.32
C ASP A 385 33.17 -6.00 -0.40
N PHE A 386 31.91 -6.04 0.00
CA PHE A 386 31.27 -5.00 0.81
C PHE A 386 30.48 -5.59 1.98
N VAL A 387 30.32 -4.81 3.05
CA VAL A 387 29.47 -5.11 4.20
C VAL A 387 28.19 -4.27 4.10
N GLN A 388 27.04 -4.90 4.26
CA GLN A 388 25.72 -4.29 4.16
C GLN A 388 25.02 -4.29 5.54
N ASP A 389 24.02 -3.42 5.72
CA ASP A 389 23.27 -3.27 6.97
C ASP A 389 21.88 -3.94 6.92
N GLY A 390 21.41 -4.35 5.74
CA GLY A 390 20.14 -5.01 5.50
C GLY A 390 19.77 -5.02 4.04
N GLY A 391 18.58 -5.47 3.73
CA GLY A 391 18.11 -5.49 2.36
C GLY A 391 16.66 -5.87 2.21
N GLU A 392 16.16 -5.65 1.01
CA GLU A 392 14.85 -6.09 0.55
C GLU A 392 15.02 -7.21 -0.47
N ILE A 393 14.23 -8.25 -0.30
CA ILE A 393 14.14 -9.35 -1.25
C ILE A 393 12.80 -9.26 -1.95
N ILE A 394 12.81 -9.30 -3.29
CA ILE A 394 11.64 -9.38 -4.15
C ILE A 394 11.78 -10.61 -5.02
N PHE A 395 10.83 -11.53 -4.98
CA PHE A 395 10.90 -12.73 -5.80
C PHE A 395 9.56 -13.06 -6.44
N ASN A 396 9.59 -13.64 -7.64
CA ASN A 396 8.37 -14.03 -8.31
C ASN A 396 7.75 -15.28 -7.69
N LEU A 397 6.45 -15.18 -7.40
CA LEU A 397 5.59 -16.31 -7.08
C LEU A 397 5.35 -17.20 -8.29
N ALA A 398 4.79 -18.38 -8.06
CA ALA A 398 4.46 -19.34 -9.11
C ALA A 398 3.50 -18.77 -10.19
N ASN A 399 2.65 -17.83 -9.82
CA ASN A 399 1.67 -17.17 -10.71
C ASN A 399 2.19 -15.90 -11.40
N GLY A 400 3.47 -15.53 -11.21
CA GLY A 400 4.09 -14.35 -11.83
C GLY A 400 4.00 -13.07 -11.01
N LEU A 401 3.18 -13.03 -9.95
CA LEU A 401 3.19 -11.93 -8.98
C LEU A 401 4.46 -11.94 -8.14
N GLN A 402 4.67 -10.92 -7.33
CA GLN A 402 5.85 -10.77 -6.49
C GLN A 402 5.53 -10.98 -5.02
N ALA A 403 6.46 -11.56 -4.29
CA ALA A 403 6.46 -11.60 -2.84
C ALA A 403 7.71 -10.91 -2.30
N TYR A 404 7.66 -10.50 -1.03
CA TYR A 404 8.59 -9.57 -0.42
C TYR A 404 9.09 -10.09 0.93
N MET A 405 10.38 -9.87 1.21
CA MET A 405 10.97 -10.18 2.50
C MET A 405 12.04 -9.15 2.85
N LEU A 406 11.87 -8.47 3.97
CA LEU A 406 12.91 -7.61 4.53
C LEU A 406 13.88 -8.44 5.38
N VAL A 407 15.17 -8.13 5.29
CA VAL A 407 16.22 -8.81 6.05
C VAL A 407 17.19 -7.84 6.69
N ASP A 408 17.70 -8.23 7.86
CA ASP A 408 18.82 -7.55 8.51
C ASP A 408 20.18 -7.92 7.86
N LYS A 409 21.26 -7.33 8.40
CA LYS A 409 22.63 -7.58 7.95
C LYS A 409 23.07 -9.05 7.98
N ASP A 410 22.45 -9.87 8.84
CA ASP A 410 22.74 -11.27 9.01
C ASP A 410 21.81 -12.17 8.16
N GLY A 411 20.96 -11.56 7.33
CA GLY A 411 19.99 -12.24 6.47
C GLY A 411 18.78 -12.79 7.22
N LYS A 412 18.56 -12.35 8.46
CA LYS A 412 17.38 -12.71 9.25
C LYS A 412 16.20 -11.83 8.84
N ARG A 413 15.05 -12.44 8.66
CA ARG A 413 13.79 -11.77 8.36
C ARG A 413 13.41 -10.76 9.43
N ILE A 414 12.99 -9.57 9.00
CA ILE A 414 12.42 -8.52 9.87
C ILE A 414 11.03 -8.13 9.35
N GLU A 415 10.21 -7.59 10.23
CA GLU A 415 8.82 -7.22 9.91
C GLU A 415 8.72 -5.81 9.34
N THR A 416 9.60 -4.92 9.82
CA THR A 416 9.64 -3.52 9.40
C THR A 416 11.05 -3.09 9.08
N GLY A 417 11.19 -2.20 8.11
CA GLY A 417 12.47 -1.58 7.77
C GLY A 417 12.93 -0.64 8.88
N PRO A 418 14.22 -0.71 9.31
CA PRO A 418 14.76 0.23 10.27
C PRO A 418 14.70 1.67 9.72
N PRO A 419 14.07 2.64 10.42
CA PRO A 419 13.91 4.01 9.92
C PRO A 419 15.22 4.75 9.63
N GLU A 420 16.32 4.33 10.24
CA GLU A 420 17.67 4.84 10.00
C GLU A 420 18.30 4.33 8.69
N VAL A 421 17.73 3.29 8.09
CA VAL A 421 18.22 2.70 6.83
C VAL A 421 17.25 3.01 5.69
N VAL A 422 15.95 2.79 5.94
CA VAL A 422 14.89 2.97 4.96
C VAL A 422 13.67 3.62 5.59
N HIS A 423 12.99 4.50 4.86
CA HIS A 423 11.68 5.02 5.24
C HIS A 423 10.87 5.33 3.98
N ASP A 424 9.56 5.19 4.09
CA ASP A 424 8.65 5.51 3.03
C ASP A 424 8.50 7.04 2.91
N GLN A 425 8.94 7.59 1.79
CA GLN A 425 8.81 9.02 1.49
C GLN A 425 7.50 9.34 0.78
N GLU A 426 6.81 8.34 0.26
CA GLU A 426 5.57 8.47 -0.48
C GLU A 426 4.35 8.40 0.45
N THR A 427 4.53 7.89 1.70
CA THR A 427 3.49 7.85 2.74
C THR A 427 3.97 8.58 4.01
N PRO A 428 3.99 9.93 4.01
CA PRO A 428 4.52 10.71 5.14
C PRO A 428 3.80 10.46 6.47
N GLU A 429 2.56 9.98 6.43
CA GLU A 429 1.73 9.69 7.59
C GLU A 429 2.11 8.36 8.27
N GLU A 430 2.69 7.43 7.50
CA GLU A 430 3.24 6.16 7.98
C GLU A 430 4.64 5.91 7.39
N PRO A 431 5.68 6.59 7.88
CA PRO A 431 7.01 6.52 7.28
C PRO A 431 7.72 5.18 7.49
N VAL A 432 7.13 4.27 8.24
CA VAL A 432 7.69 2.94 8.53
C VAL A 432 7.40 1.98 7.38
N VAL A 433 8.43 1.44 6.78
CA VAL A 433 8.28 0.40 5.73
C VAL A 433 7.85 -0.91 6.39
N ILE A 434 6.59 -1.30 6.19
CA ILE A 434 6.02 -2.57 6.66
C ILE A 434 6.15 -3.60 5.53
N ASN A 435 6.77 -4.75 5.83
CA ASN A 435 6.93 -5.78 4.83
C ASN A 435 5.59 -6.29 4.28
N GLY A 436 5.52 -6.52 2.97
CA GLY A 436 4.29 -6.87 2.26
C GLY A 436 3.47 -5.62 1.91
N LEU A 437 2.86 -4.95 2.88
CA LEU A 437 1.97 -3.81 2.66
C LEU A 437 2.66 -2.65 1.92
N SER A 438 3.75 -2.11 2.49
CA SER A 438 4.50 -1.02 1.84
C SER A 438 5.16 -1.48 0.54
N CYS A 439 5.63 -2.74 0.49
CA CYS A 439 6.24 -3.29 -0.73
C CYS A 439 5.23 -3.38 -1.88
N MET A 440 4.00 -3.87 -1.64
CA MET A 440 2.94 -3.94 -2.65
C MET A 440 2.52 -2.55 -3.14
N SER A 441 2.56 -1.55 -2.26
CA SER A 441 2.27 -0.16 -2.61
C SER A 441 3.38 0.43 -3.49
N CYS A 442 4.64 0.37 -3.04
CA CYS A 442 5.79 0.88 -3.78
C CYS A 442 6.05 0.15 -5.10
N HIS A 443 5.73 -1.15 -5.16
CA HIS A 443 5.92 -2.03 -6.31
C HIS A 443 4.60 -2.35 -7.03
N SER A 444 3.65 -1.43 -7.04
CA SER A 444 2.34 -1.59 -7.70
C SER A 444 2.43 -1.88 -9.20
N GLU A 445 3.51 -1.41 -9.84
CA GLU A 445 3.84 -1.63 -11.24
C GLU A 445 4.93 -2.70 -11.45
N GLY A 446 5.33 -3.40 -10.40
CA GLY A 446 6.43 -4.36 -10.41
C GLY A 446 7.75 -3.74 -9.98
N MET A 447 8.87 -4.23 -10.54
CA MET A 447 10.20 -3.70 -10.22
C MET A 447 10.34 -2.24 -10.62
N ARG A 448 10.91 -1.42 -9.73
CA ARG A 448 11.31 -0.05 -10.07
C ARG A 448 12.59 -0.07 -10.89
N LEU A 449 12.63 0.72 -11.96
CA LEU A 449 13.80 0.79 -12.83
C LEU A 449 14.98 1.41 -12.09
N ALA A 450 16.12 0.74 -12.13
CA ALA A 450 17.40 1.20 -11.62
C ALA A 450 18.39 1.38 -12.77
N THR A 451 19.35 2.29 -12.57
CA THR A 451 20.47 2.50 -13.51
C THR A 451 21.77 2.27 -12.76
N ASP A 452 22.65 1.47 -13.33
CA ASP A 452 23.96 1.22 -12.75
C ASP A 452 24.89 2.44 -12.90
N GLU A 453 25.51 2.83 -11.79
CA GLU A 453 26.53 3.89 -11.73
C GLU A 453 27.94 3.33 -11.41
N ILE A 454 28.03 2.05 -11.01
CA ILE A 454 29.29 1.45 -10.55
C ILE A 454 30.20 1.08 -11.71
N ALA A 455 29.70 0.41 -12.73
CA ALA A 455 30.54 -0.03 -13.85
C ALA A 455 31.30 1.14 -14.50
N ALA A 456 30.62 2.28 -14.70
CA ALA A 456 31.24 3.49 -15.25
C ALA A 456 32.27 4.09 -14.29
N SER A 457 31.94 4.18 -12.99
CA SER A 457 32.85 4.75 -11.97
C SER A 457 34.12 3.94 -11.80
N VAL A 458 34.02 2.61 -11.83
CA VAL A 458 35.14 1.67 -11.68
C VAL A 458 36.03 1.69 -12.92
N ALA A 459 35.43 1.73 -14.13
CA ALA A 459 36.17 1.71 -15.40
C ALA A 459 37.16 2.88 -15.54
N ASP A 460 36.84 4.03 -14.96
CA ASP A 460 37.66 5.25 -15.02
C ASP A 460 38.66 5.36 -13.84
N SER A 461 38.62 4.43 -12.87
CA SER A 461 39.46 4.48 -11.68
C SER A 461 40.78 3.72 -11.87
N PRO A 462 41.94 4.31 -11.54
CA PRO A 462 43.23 3.62 -11.59
C PRO A 462 43.47 2.67 -10.40
N ASP A 463 42.54 2.62 -9.43
CA ASP A 463 42.74 1.89 -8.17
C ASP A 463 42.42 0.39 -8.27
N PHE A 464 41.74 0.00 -9.38
CA PHE A 464 41.35 -1.40 -9.61
C PHE A 464 42.33 -2.18 -10.49
N THR A 465 42.58 -3.42 -10.14
CA THR A 465 43.33 -4.34 -10.95
C THR A 465 42.57 -4.78 -12.21
N THR A 466 43.28 -5.27 -13.22
CA THR A 466 42.63 -5.80 -14.45
C THR A 466 41.63 -6.92 -14.14
N GLN A 467 41.88 -7.74 -13.13
CA GLN A 467 40.96 -8.81 -12.74
C GLN A 467 39.68 -8.23 -12.12
N GLU A 468 39.79 -7.28 -11.20
CA GLU A 468 38.62 -6.61 -10.59
C GLU A 468 37.78 -5.89 -11.62
N LEU A 469 38.41 -5.19 -12.59
CA LEU A 469 37.70 -4.58 -13.71
C LEU A 469 36.91 -5.60 -14.55
N GLN A 470 37.48 -6.79 -14.78
CA GLN A 470 36.78 -7.86 -15.48
C GLN A 470 35.63 -8.45 -14.66
N ASP A 471 35.82 -8.63 -13.36
CA ASP A 471 34.82 -9.19 -12.46
C ASP A 471 33.65 -8.19 -12.26
N VAL A 472 33.94 -6.89 -12.15
CA VAL A 472 32.90 -5.85 -12.14
C VAL A 472 32.15 -5.84 -13.47
N ALA A 473 32.82 -5.89 -14.62
CA ALA A 473 32.18 -5.90 -15.92
C ALA A 473 31.25 -7.12 -16.15
N ARG A 474 31.50 -8.23 -15.47
CA ARG A 474 30.64 -9.43 -15.52
C ARG A 474 29.40 -9.31 -14.63
N LEU A 475 29.57 -8.83 -13.39
CA LEU A 475 28.47 -8.72 -12.43
C LEU A 475 27.60 -7.48 -12.68
N TYR A 476 28.21 -6.35 -13.04
CA TYR A 476 27.51 -5.11 -13.39
C TYR A 476 27.34 -5.02 -14.90
N ALA A 477 26.37 -5.78 -15.40
CA ALA A 477 26.15 -5.98 -16.81
C ALA A 477 25.95 -4.67 -17.60
N PRO A 478 26.19 -4.67 -18.93
CA PRO A 478 25.88 -3.53 -19.78
C PRO A 478 24.45 -3.02 -19.60
N ALA A 479 24.26 -1.72 -19.69
CA ALA A 479 22.97 -1.07 -19.40
C ALA A 479 21.79 -1.63 -20.23
N ASP A 480 22.03 -2.03 -21.46
CA ASP A 480 21.01 -2.64 -22.34
C ASP A 480 20.60 -4.05 -21.86
N VAL A 481 21.56 -4.84 -21.34
CA VAL A 481 21.28 -6.15 -20.73
C VAL A 481 20.49 -5.98 -19.45
N PHE A 482 20.95 -5.11 -18.53
CA PHE A 482 20.28 -4.85 -17.28
C PHE A 482 18.85 -4.32 -17.50
N ASN A 483 18.67 -3.32 -18.37
CA ASN A 483 17.36 -2.77 -18.72
C ASN A 483 16.42 -3.82 -19.31
N ARG A 484 16.92 -4.69 -20.20
CA ARG A 484 16.12 -5.77 -20.79
C ARG A 484 15.59 -6.72 -19.73
N LEU A 485 16.43 -7.11 -18.76
CA LEU A 485 16.04 -8.01 -17.67
C LEU A 485 15.02 -7.37 -16.74
N GLN A 486 15.21 -6.10 -16.37
CA GLN A 486 14.20 -5.35 -15.59
C GLN A 486 12.86 -5.31 -16.32
N GLN A 487 12.83 -4.96 -17.60
CA GLN A 487 11.61 -4.89 -18.40
C GLN A 487 10.93 -6.26 -18.54
N GLN A 488 11.67 -7.34 -18.63
CA GLN A 488 11.13 -8.70 -18.64
C GLN A 488 10.42 -9.02 -17.32
N ASP A 489 11.05 -8.72 -16.18
CA ASP A 489 10.49 -8.98 -14.86
C ASP A 489 9.24 -8.11 -14.58
N ILE A 490 9.26 -6.85 -15.04
CA ILE A 490 8.09 -5.95 -15.00
C ILE A 490 6.95 -6.52 -15.85
N ALA A 491 7.23 -6.97 -17.06
CA ALA A 491 6.21 -7.54 -17.95
C ALA A 491 5.55 -8.79 -17.34
N THR A 492 6.34 -9.69 -16.73
CA THR A 492 5.84 -10.87 -16.04
C THR A 492 4.86 -10.48 -14.92
N PHE A 493 5.23 -9.52 -14.08
CA PHE A 493 4.38 -9.01 -13.01
C PHE A 493 3.10 -8.33 -13.55
N VAL A 494 3.24 -7.44 -14.53
CA VAL A 494 2.11 -6.69 -15.11
C VAL A 494 1.10 -7.61 -15.77
N ASP A 495 1.56 -8.66 -16.46
CA ASP A 495 0.65 -9.63 -17.09
C ASP A 495 -0.08 -10.48 -16.02
N ALA A 496 0.60 -10.85 -14.95
CA ALA A 496 -0.04 -11.49 -13.80
C ALA A 496 -1.07 -10.57 -13.12
N MET A 497 -0.73 -9.29 -12.91
CA MET A 497 -1.66 -8.29 -12.36
C MET A 497 -2.90 -8.10 -13.23
N LYS A 498 -2.76 -8.02 -14.55
CA LYS A 498 -3.92 -7.96 -15.45
C LYS A 498 -4.83 -9.19 -15.30
N ALA A 499 -4.23 -10.37 -15.11
CA ALA A 499 -5.00 -11.61 -14.94
C ALA A 499 -5.79 -11.64 -13.63
N THR A 500 -5.40 -10.90 -12.58
CA THR A 500 -6.20 -10.79 -11.34
C THR A 500 -7.50 -10.06 -11.56
N GLY A 501 -7.62 -9.23 -12.61
CA GLY A 501 -8.74 -8.32 -12.81
C GLY A 501 -8.78 -7.13 -11.84
N ALA A 502 -7.78 -6.99 -10.96
CA ALA A 502 -7.67 -5.85 -10.08
C ALA A 502 -7.11 -4.62 -10.80
N LEU A 503 -7.61 -3.44 -10.45
CA LEU A 503 -7.00 -2.18 -10.87
C LEU A 503 -5.63 -2.03 -10.17
N ARG A 504 -4.73 -1.27 -10.78
CA ARG A 504 -3.42 -0.97 -10.20
C ARG A 504 -3.50 0.14 -9.17
N SER A 505 -4.43 1.07 -9.38
CA SER A 505 -4.70 2.20 -8.50
C SER A 505 -6.20 2.41 -8.37
N VAL A 506 -6.64 2.82 -7.19
CA VAL A 506 -8.01 3.26 -6.87
C VAL A 506 -7.88 4.60 -6.16
N GLY A 507 -8.38 5.67 -6.78
CA GLY A 507 -8.24 7.03 -6.25
C GLY A 507 -6.78 7.46 -6.04
N GLY A 508 -5.88 7.12 -6.97
CA GLY A 508 -4.45 7.47 -6.87
C GLY A 508 -3.61 6.56 -5.96
N GLN A 509 -4.24 5.66 -5.20
CA GLN A 509 -3.55 4.77 -4.27
C GLN A 509 -3.59 3.30 -4.73
N GLU A 510 -2.61 2.53 -4.33
CA GLU A 510 -2.60 1.09 -4.50
C GLU A 510 -3.77 0.46 -3.72
N PRO A 511 -4.58 -0.46 -4.33
CA PRO A 511 -5.84 -0.92 -3.74
C PRO A 511 -5.72 -1.53 -2.35
N VAL A 512 -4.68 -2.31 -2.07
CA VAL A 512 -4.48 -2.97 -0.76
C VAL A 512 -4.13 -1.91 0.29
N MET A 513 -3.28 -0.95 -0.04
CA MET A 513 -2.94 0.17 0.84
C MET A 513 -4.17 1.05 1.10
N ALA A 514 -4.95 1.39 0.07
CA ALA A 514 -6.17 2.16 0.23
C ALA A 514 -7.19 1.47 1.16
N ALA A 515 -7.37 0.15 1.00
CA ALA A 515 -8.25 -0.64 1.85
C ALA A 515 -7.72 -0.73 3.30
N HIS A 516 -6.40 -0.88 3.49
CA HIS A 516 -5.75 -0.86 4.80
C HIS A 516 -6.01 0.47 5.53
N LEU A 517 -5.73 1.60 4.90
CA LEU A 517 -5.93 2.93 5.50
C LEU A 517 -7.41 3.16 5.87
N ALA A 518 -8.34 2.76 5.01
CA ALA A 518 -9.77 2.88 5.29
C ALA A 518 -10.21 1.95 6.43
N PHE A 519 -9.64 0.74 6.53
CA PHE A 519 -9.91 -0.20 7.62
C PHE A 519 -9.34 0.31 8.95
N ALA A 520 -8.10 0.77 8.98
CA ALA A 520 -7.42 1.27 10.17
C ALA A 520 -8.08 2.53 10.77
N GLY A 521 -8.91 3.23 10.00
CA GLY A 521 -9.62 4.42 10.43
C GLY A 521 -10.49 4.22 11.68
N PRO A 522 -10.85 5.30 12.38
CA PRO A 522 -11.63 5.26 13.60
C PRO A 522 -13.03 4.66 13.36
N VAL A 523 -13.55 4.02 14.40
CA VAL A 523 -14.86 3.33 14.38
C VAL A 523 -15.89 4.19 15.07
N ASP A 524 -16.91 4.61 14.33
CA ASP A 524 -18.11 5.27 14.88
C ASP A 524 -19.21 4.25 15.24
N LEU A 525 -20.31 4.74 15.79
CA LEU A 525 -21.44 3.90 16.20
C LEU A 525 -22.05 3.12 15.02
N ARG A 526 -22.17 3.76 13.85
CA ARG A 526 -22.75 3.14 12.65
C ARG A 526 -21.86 2.00 12.15
N ARG A 527 -20.57 2.25 12.04
CA ARG A 527 -19.57 1.25 11.65
C ARG A 527 -19.52 0.09 12.64
N ALA A 528 -19.51 0.38 13.95
CA ALA A 528 -19.54 -0.66 14.99
C ALA A 528 -20.79 -1.55 14.88
N ALA A 529 -21.96 -0.95 14.74
CA ALA A 529 -23.22 -1.69 14.61
C ALA A 529 -23.20 -2.58 13.34
N ALA A 530 -22.73 -2.04 12.22
CA ALA A 530 -22.59 -2.77 10.97
C ALA A 530 -21.60 -3.94 11.09
N GLU A 531 -20.47 -3.73 11.74
CA GLU A 531 -19.46 -4.78 11.95
C GLU A 531 -19.93 -5.88 12.92
N PHE A 532 -20.81 -5.55 13.88
CA PHE A 532 -21.52 -6.55 14.69
C PHE A 532 -22.70 -7.21 13.95
N GLY A 533 -23.13 -6.68 12.81
CA GLY A 533 -24.29 -7.16 12.07
C GLY A 533 -25.62 -6.87 12.79
N VAL A 534 -25.69 -5.79 13.58
CA VAL A 534 -26.85 -5.37 14.35
C VAL A 534 -27.21 -3.92 14.06
N THR A 535 -28.33 -3.44 14.61
CA THR A 535 -28.72 -2.03 14.51
C THR A 535 -27.95 -1.16 15.53
N THR A 536 -27.82 0.14 15.24
CA THR A 536 -27.25 1.10 16.19
C THR A 536 -28.02 1.15 17.51
N GLU A 537 -29.36 0.96 17.47
CA GLU A 537 -30.21 0.87 18.66
C GLU A 537 -29.85 -0.33 19.54
N ALA A 538 -29.56 -1.49 18.93
CA ALA A 538 -29.14 -2.67 19.67
C ALA A 538 -27.81 -2.44 20.41
N VAL A 539 -26.84 -1.78 19.77
CA VAL A 539 -25.57 -1.39 20.40
C VAL A 539 -25.85 -0.43 21.57
N LEU A 540 -26.62 0.63 21.35
CA LEU A 540 -26.93 1.63 22.38
C LEU A 540 -27.64 1.01 23.59
N THR A 541 -28.58 0.10 23.36
CA THR A 541 -29.30 -0.60 24.43
C THR A 541 -28.37 -1.41 25.33
N LYS A 542 -27.31 -1.99 24.78
CA LYS A 542 -26.33 -2.80 25.50
C LYS A 542 -25.07 -2.05 25.92
N LEU A 543 -24.94 -0.80 25.56
CA LEU A 543 -23.70 -0.02 25.67
C LEU A 543 -23.09 -0.04 27.09
N SER A 544 -23.92 -0.01 28.13
CA SER A 544 -23.44 -0.04 29.53
C SER A 544 -22.79 -1.36 29.95
N ALA A 545 -23.02 -2.44 29.21
CA ALA A 545 -22.42 -3.76 29.42
C ALA A 545 -21.23 -4.01 28.49
N MET A 546 -21.03 -3.18 27.46
CA MET A 546 -19.97 -3.35 26.47
C MET A 546 -18.65 -2.78 26.95
N GLN A 547 -17.55 -3.44 26.58
CA GLN A 547 -16.18 -3.01 26.88
C GLN A 547 -15.60 -2.17 25.74
N GLY A 548 -14.81 -1.16 26.09
CA GLY A 548 -14.08 -0.31 25.13
C GLY A 548 -14.96 0.65 24.31
N LEU A 549 -16.31 0.58 24.41
CA LEU A 549 -17.23 1.33 23.57
C LEU A 549 -18.08 2.37 24.33
N SER A 550 -17.78 2.64 25.59
CA SER A 550 -18.62 3.50 26.46
C SER A 550 -18.89 4.90 25.90
N THR A 551 -18.04 5.42 25.04
CA THR A 551 -18.14 6.76 24.43
C THR A 551 -18.60 6.76 22.99
N ILE A 552 -18.81 5.60 22.38
CA ILE A 552 -19.06 5.46 20.93
C ILE A 552 -20.34 6.19 20.44
N ASN A 553 -21.25 6.48 21.34
CA ASN A 553 -22.45 7.27 21.05
C ASN A 553 -22.20 8.78 20.90
N ARG A 554 -20.97 9.25 21.15
CA ARG A 554 -20.59 10.67 21.11
C ARG A 554 -19.32 10.92 20.31
N VAL A 555 -18.37 9.99 20.36
CA VAL A 555 -17.06 10.08 19.70
C VAL A 555 -16.70 8.72 19.12
N THR A 556 -15.82 8.70 18.15
CA THR A 556 -15.26 7.47 17.60
C THR A 556 -14.32 6.77 18.59
N VAL A 557 -14.11 5.49 18.42
CA VAL A 557 -13.06 4.71 19.11
C VAL A 557 -11.99 4.29 18.09
N THR A 558 -10.77 4.04 18.56
CA THR A 558 -9.72 3.54 17.69
C THR A 558 -10.03 2.13 17.20
N ARG A 559 -9.54 1.77 16.02
CA ARG A 559 -9.67 0.42 15.46
C ARG A 559 -9.19 -0.64 16.44
N ASP A 560 -8.02 -0.46 17.05
CA ASP A 560 -7.44 -1.38 18.03
C ASP A 560 -8.35 -1.60 19.24
N THR A 561 -8.91 -0.51 19.79
CA THR A 561 -9.85 -0.62 20.92
C THR A 561 -11.09 -1.43 20.53
N PHE A 562 -11.61 -1.22 19.31
CA PHE A 562 -12.76 -1.95 18.82
C PHE A 562 -12.46 -3.44 18.65
N GLN A 563 -11.35 -3.78 17.98
CA GLN A 563 -10.93 -5.16 17.76
C GLN A 563 -10.66 -5.92 19.05
N GLN A 564 -9.90 -5.33 19.98
CA GLN A 564 -9.59 -5.97 21.27
C GLN A 564 -10.83 -6.33 22.10
N ASN A 565 -11.92 -5.61 21.91
CA ASN A 565 -13.15 -5.82 22.66
C ASN A 565 -14.27 -6.47 21.84
N PHE A 566 -14.04 -6.77 20.54
CA PHE A 566 -15.08 -7.28 19.66
C PHE A 566 -15.66 -8.61 20.15
N ALA A 567 -14.81 -9.59 20.45
CA ALA A 567 -15.23 -10.92 20.86
C ALA A 567 -16.09 -10.93 22.13
N PHE A 568 -15.76 -10.10 23.12
CA PHE A 568 -16.56 -9.92 24.33
C PHE A 568 -17.92 -9.26 24.00
N ASN A 569 -17.89 -8.19 23.22
CA ASN A 569 -19.10 -7.43 22.87
C ASN A 569 -20.03 -8.23 21.97
N ALA A 570 -19.51 -9.10 21.12
CA ALA A 570 -20.29 -10.03 20.31
C ALA A 570 -21.15 -10.97 21.20
N CYS A 571 -20.62 -11.44 22.31
CA CYS A 571 -21.39 -12.21 23.29
C CYS A 571 -22.49 -11.38 23.96
N ILE A 572 -22.19 -10.12 24.35
CA ILE A 572 -23.17 -9.21 24.94
C ILE A 572 -24.32 -8.94 23.98
N LEU A 573 -24.02 -8.83 22.69
CA LEU A 573 -25.01 -8.62 21.61
C LEU A 573 -25.72 -9.92 21.18
N ASN A 574 -25.23 -11.07 21.63
CA ASN A 574 -25.79 -12.39 21.32
C ASN A 574 -25.77 -12.71 19.80
N ILE A 575 -24.68 -12.33 19.12
CA ILE A 575 -24.53 -12.57 17.66
C ILE A 575 -23.91 -13.93 17.33
N GLY A 576 -23.35 -14.62 18.32
CA GLY A 576 -22.75 -15.94 18.21
C GLY A 576 -21.83 -16.26 19.39
N ILE A 577 -21.09 -17.36 19.28
CA ILE A 577 -20.16 -17.81 20.32
C ILE A 577 -18.74 -17.40 19.91
N THR A 578 -18.03 -16.77 20.83
CA THR A 578 -16.61 -16.42 20.69
C THR A 578 -15.80 -17.04 21.83
N ALA A 579 -14.47 -17.00 21.72
CA ALA A 579 -13.57 -17.50 22.77
C ALA A 579 -13.73 -16.77 24.11
N LEU A 580 -14.32 -15.57 24.11
CA LEU A 580 -14.49 -14.72 25.31
C LEU A 580 -15.94 -14.69 25.83
N CYS A 581 -16.83 -15.52 25.29
CA CYS A 581 -18.18 -15.63 25.87
C CYS A 581 -18.08 -16.14 27.30
N PRO A 582 -18.65 -15.43 28.31
CA PRO A 582 -18.74 -15.96 29.64
C PRO A 582 -19.52 -17.27 29.59
N ASP A 583 -18.99 -18.30 30.24
CA ASP A 583 -19.66 -19.61 30.31
C ASP A 583 -21.13 -19.42 30.73
N VAL A 584 -22.05 -19.70 29.83
CA VAL A 584 -23.49 -19.75 30.11
C VAL A 584 -23.82 -21.08 30.86
N ALA A 585 -22.91 -21.57 31.66
CA ALA A 585 -23.10 -22.72 32.53
C ALA A 585 -23.76 -22.25 33.84
N GLY A 586 -25.03 -21.90 33.78
CA GLY A 586 -25.79 -21.56 34.99
C GLY A 586 -27.11 -20.81 34.80
N GLN A 587 -27.85 -20.99 33.72
CA GLN A 587 -29.29 -20.67 33.72
C GLN A 587 -30.14 -21.83 33.24
#